data_869f82fd06f042d543be81e9c9053488
#
_entry.id   869f82fd06f042d543be81e9c9053488
#
_cell.length_a   1.000
_cell.length_b   1.000
_cell.length_c   1.000
_cell.angle_alpha   90.00
_cell.angle_beta   90.00
_cell.angle_gamma   90.00
#
_symmetry.space_group_name_H-M   'P 1'
#
loop_
_entity.id
_entity.type
_entity.pdbx_description
1 polymer ?
#
loop_
_entity_poly.entity_id
_entity_poly.type
_entity_poly.pdbx_seq_one_letter_code
_entity_poly.pdbx_strand_id
1 'polypeptide(L)'
;MYVNRADLGQPHADIVNTELPLLITAVGQYRLNTVEEMRTHRPMGRGDYQLVYIAAGCGYFALEGQIHTFSQGTAVLFRPGVPQDYTFRSSDKAEYFWCHFTGSEVEKLLSDCRIAENRMVFSAGTSSDFQWLFLQMVRELQAKRQGYEEILRLNLRHLCLLIGRHRTEEHTADAKILGEIESAVRFFNACYYHNFDIKEYAKQHWMTPHWFAQNFKQATGVSPKQYIIALRMANAKHLLDNTSDTIAQIAAAVGYENTPYFHRLFHKQTGMTPLEYRHRPRQ
;
A
#
# COMPACT_ATOMS: atom_id res chain seq x y z
N MET A 1 -12.61 -3.27 21.18
CA MET A 1 -12.28 -3.79 19.82
C MET A 1 -12.92 -2.90 18.79
N TYR A 2 -12.16 -2.47 17.79
CA TYR A 2 -12.74 -1.81 16.60
C TYR A 2 -13.08 -2.89 15.56
N VAL A 3 -14.27 -2.83 15.02
CA VAL A 3 -14.79 -3.74 13.99
C VAL A 3 -15.37 -2.92 12.85
N ASN A 4 -14.87 -3.14 11.64
CA ASN A 4 -15.44 -2.59 10.41
C ASN A 4 -15.56 -3.74 9.40
N ARG A 5 -16.79 -4.19 9.11
CA ARG A 5 -17.02 -5.37 8.26
C ARG A 5 -18.29 -5.23 7.42
N ALA A 6 -18.35 -6.02 6.38
CA ALA A 6 -19.52 -6.20 5.56
C ALA A 6 -19.65 -7.68 5.13
N ASP A 7 -20.88 -8.14 5.00
CA ASP A 7 -21.23 -9.50 4.58
C ASP A 7 -22.28 -9.42 3.45
N LEU A 8 -22.17 -10.33 2.49
CA LEU A 8 -23.13 -10.43 1.39
C LEU A 8 -24.48 -10.98 1.88
N GLY A 9 -24.44 -11.97 2.77
CA GLY A 9 -25.59 -12.63 3.38
C GLY A 9 -25.59 -12.51 4.90
N GLN A 10 -25.97 -13.58 5.60
CA GLN A 10 -25.92 -13.63 7.06
C GLN A 10 -24.46 -13.64 7.55
N PRO A 11 -24.16 -12.91 8.64
CA PRO A 11 -22.83 -12.91 9.23
C PRO A 11 -22.35 -14.33 9.56
N HIS A 12 -21.09 -14.61 9.22
CA HIS A 12 -20.44 -15.90 9.45
C HIS A 12 -20.97 -17.11 8.65
N ALA A 13 -21.94 -16.92 7.77
CA ALA A 13 -22.38 -17.99 6.87
C ALA A 13 -21.30 -18.31 5.82
N ASP A 14 -21.13 -19.60 5.53
CA ASP A 14 -20.34 -20.02 4.40
C ASP A 14 -21.19 -19.88 3.13
N ILE A 15 -20.73 -19.07 2.20
CA ILE A 15 -21.36 -18.92 0.89
C ILE A 15 -20.42 -19.55 -0.14
N VAL A 16 -20.86 -20.67 -0.72
CA VAL A 16 -20.13 -21.35 -1.79
C VAL A 16 -20.85 -21.10 -3.11
N ASN A 17 -20.15 -20.58 -4.09
CA ASN A 17 -20.65 -20.37 -5.43
C ASN A 17 -19.61 -20.85 -6.44
N THR A 18 -20.00 -21.76 -7.32
CA THR A 18 -19.13 -22.34 -8.35
C THR A 18 -19.55 -21.94 -9.78
N GLU A 19 -20.61 -21.14 -9.90
CA GLU A 19 -21.12 -20.67 -11.20
C GLU A 19 -20.47 -19.32 -11.58
N LEU A 20 -20.31 -18.42 -10.61
CA LEU A 20 -19.67 -17.14 -10.85
C LEU A 20 -18.13 -17.30 -10.89
N PRO A 21 -17.45 -16.57 -11.76
CA PRO A 21 -15.98 -16.60 -11.83
C PRO A 21 -15.31 -16.23 -10.51
N LEU A 22 -15.81 -15.20 -9.84
CA LEU A 22 -15.30 -14.68 -8.57
C LEU A 22 -16.41 -13.93 -7.82
N LEU A 23 -16.65 -14.27 -6.57
CA LEU A 23 -17.61 -13.65 -5.68
C LEU A 23 -16.96 -13.38 -4.32
N ILE A 24 -16.97 -12.13 -3.89
CA ILE A 24 -16.55 -11.73 -2.54
C ILE A 24 -17.78 -11.80 -1.63
N THR A 25 -17.70 -12.62 -0.59
CA THR A 25 -18.84 -12.92 0.29
C THR A 25 -18.83 -12.15 1.59
N ALA A 26 -17.63 -11.81 2.10
CA ALA A 26 -17.47 -10.98 3.27
C ALA A 26 -16.07 -10.35 3.30
N VAL A 27 -15.94 -9.19 3.94
CA VAL A 27 -14.67 -8.51 4.12
C VAL A 27 -14.69 -7.69 5.40
N GLY A 28 -13.57 -7.60 6.10
CA GLY A 28 -13.53 -6.82 7.33
C GLY A 28 -12.14 -6.48 7.82
N GLN A 29 -12.14 -5.61 8.82
CA GLN A 29 -11.01 -5.15 9.58
C GLN A 29 -11.31 -5.32 11.06
N TYR A 30 -10.36 -5.87 11.79
CA TYR A 30 -10.39 -5.91 13.24
C TYR A 30 -9.13 -5.25 13.81
N ARG A 31 -9.33 -4.39 14.83
CA ARG A 31 -8.25 -3.84 15.65
C ARG A 31 -8.55 -4.13 17.10
N LEU A 32 -7.67 -4.86 17.75
CA LEU A 32 -7.84 -5.28 19.13
C LEU A 32 -7.29 -4.21 20.09
N ASN A 33 -8.19 -3.50 20.76
CA ASN A 33 -7.82 -2.46 21.74
C ASN A 33 -8.26 -2.83 23.16
N THR A 34 -9.42 -3.48 23.32
CA THR A 34 -10.09 -3.72 24.62
C THR A 34 -10.42 -5.19 24.87
N VAL A 35 -10.55 -5.99 23.82
CA VAL A 35 -10.75 -7.46 23.93
C VAL A 35 -9.37 -8.09 24.03
N GLU A 36 -9.12 -8.88 25.06
CA GLU A 36 -7.81 -9.45 25.36
C GLU A 36 -7.29 -10.31 24.21
N GLU A 37 -8.14 -11.23 23.71
CA GLU A 37 -7.82 -12.03 22.53
C GLU A 37 -9.05 -12.29 21.66
N MET A 38 -8.81 -12.56 20.38
CA MET A 38 -9.81 -13.01 19.42
C MET A 38 -9.32 -14.26 18.74
N ARG A 39 -9.99 -15.38 19.01
CA ARG A 39 -9.67 -16.69 18.44
C ARG A 39 -10.69 -17.09 17.38
N THR A 40 -10.21 -17.60 16.29
CA THR A 40 -10.98 -18.33 15.28
C THR A 40 -10.61 -19.81 15.37
N HIS A 41 -11.58 -20.67 15.65
CA HIS A 41 -11.39 -22.13 15.69
C HIS A 41 -12.45 -22.81 14.84
N ARG A 42 -12.03 -23.38 13.71
CA ARG A 42 -12.89 -24.09 12.75
C ARG A 42 -12.19 -25.37 12.30
N PRO A 43 -12.37 -26.48 13.00
CA PRO A 43 -11.65 -27.73 12.75
C PRO A 43 -11.95 -28.33 11.37
N MET A 44 -13.13 -28.05 10.79
CA MET A 44 -13.52 -28.51 9.45
C MET A 44 -13.24 -27.45 8.35
N GLY A 45 -12.61 -26.33 8.73
CA GLY A 45 -12.40 -25.22 7.81
C GLY A 45 -13.70 -24.51 7.41
N ARG A 46 -13.68 -23.87 6.26
CA ARG A 46 -14.83 -23.22 5.60
C ARG A 46 -15.03 -23.81 4.20
N GLY A 47 -16.21 -23.62 3.63
CA GLY A 47 -16.49 -23.98 2.23
C GLY A 47 -15.98 -22.96 1.21
N ASP A 48 -15.60 -21.75 1.66
CA ASP A 48 -15.05 -20.66 0.84
C ASP A 48 -13.56 -20.43 1.14
N TYR A 49 -12.91 -19.56 0.35
CA TYR A 49 -11.54 -19.09 0.60
C TYR A 49 -11.56 -17.96 1.62
N GLN A 50 -10.53 -17.92 2.46
CA GLN A 50 -10.28 -16.79 3.35
C GLN A 50 -8.85 -16.30 3.21
N LEU A 51 -8.69 -15.01 2.89
CA LEU A 51 -7.41 -14.31 2.97
C LEU A 51 -7.39 -13.46 4.25
N VAL A 52 -6.39 -13.66 5.09
CA VAL A 52 -6.11 -12.84 6.29
C VAL A 52 -4.82 -12.08 6.06
N TYR A 53 -4.80 -10.77 6.29
CA TYR A 53 -3.62 -9.91 6.19
C TYR A 53 -3.35 -9.22 7.51
N ILE A 54 -2.15 -9.35 8.06
CA ILE A 54 -1.72 -8.75 9.32
C ILE A 54 -1.18 -7.35 9.03
N ALA A 55 -1.94 -6.32 9.41
CA ALA A 55 -1.60 -4.93 9.14
C ALA A 55 -0.76 -4.27 10.26
N ALA A 56 -0.87 -4.77 11.50
CA ALA A 56 -0.05 -4.37 12.63
C ALA A 56 0.01 -5.47 13.69
N GLY A 57 1.07 -5.48 14.49
CA GLY A 57 1.28 -6.48 15.53
C GLY A 57 1.59 -7.87 14.97
N CYS A 58 1.07 -8.91 15.64
CA CYS A 58 1.24 -10.29 15.19
C CYS A 58 -0.01 -11.14 15.43
N GLY A 59 -0.07 -12.30 14.76
CA GLY A 59 -1.08 -13.32 14.93
C GLY A 59 -0.45 -14.69 15.16
N TYR A 60 -1.15 -15.55 15.89
CA TYR A 60 -0.73 -16.90 16.28
C TYR A 60 -1.58 -17.91 15.53
N PHE A 61 -0.96 -18.74 14.70
CA PHE A 61 -1.65 -19.69 13.83
C PHE A 61 -1.19 -21.10 14.14
N ALA A 62 -2.14 -22.01 14.44
CA ALA A 62 -1.87 -23.43 14.60
C ALA A 62 -1.81 -24.08 13.21
N LEU A 63 -0.62 -24.41 12.74
CA LEU A 63 -0.36 -25.07 11.46
C LEU A 63 0.41 -26.36 11.73
N GLU A 64 -0.03 -27.46 11.13
CA GLU A 64 0.64 -28.76 11.26
C GLU A 64 0.90 -29.19 12.73
N GLY A 65 -0.02 -28.84 13.64
CA GLY A 65 0.09 -29.16 15.06
C GLY A 65 1.05 -28.26 15.87
N GLN A 66 1.63 -27.23 15.25
CA GLN A 66 2.50 -26.26 15.91
C GLN A 66 1.92 -24.85 15.83
N ILE A 67 2.21 -24.03 16.84
CA ILE A 67 1.82 -22.62 16.82
C ILE A 67 2.94 -21.80 16.19
N HIS A 68 2.59 -21.13 15.09
CA HIS A 68 3.46 -20.21 14.39
C HIS A 68 3.02 -18.76 14.67
N THR A 69 4.00 -17.88 14.88
CA THR A 69 3.75 -16.44 15.05
C THR A 69 4.09 -15.73 13.75
N PHE A 70 3.12 -15.01 13.21
CA PHE A 70 3.32 -14.20 12.01
C PHE A 70 3.12 -12.72 12.34
N SER A 71 4.03 -11.89 11.84
CA SER A 71 4.06 -10.45 12.09
C SER A 71 3.39 -9.66 10.96
N GLN A 72 3.32 -8.34 11.18
CA GLN A 72 2.88 -7.36 10.19
C GLN A 72 3.51 -7.63 8.81
N GLY A 73 2.70 -7.49 7.75
CA GLY A 73 3.10 -7.74 6.37
C GLY A 73 2.93 -9.19 5.92
N THR A 74 2.43 -10.09 6.80
CA THR A 74 2.13 -11.47 6.45
C THR A 74 0.68 -11.61 5.99
N ALA A 75 0.47 -12.36 4.92
CA ALA A 75 -0.84 -12.83 4.48
C ALA A 75 -0.97 -14.34 4.64
N VAL A 76 -2.14 -14.80 5.11
CA VAL A 76 -2.48 -16.21 5.27
C VAL A 76 -3.73 -16.52 4.43
N LEU A 77 -3.62 -17.48 3.52
CA LEU A 77 -4.71 -17.91 2.65
C LEU A 77 -5.19 -19.30 3.07
N PHE A 78 -6.41 -19.37 3.55
CA PHE A 78 -7.09 -20.63 3.80
C PHE A 78 -7.93 -21.01 2.58
N ARG A 79 -7.70 -22.19 2.04
CA ARG A 79 -8.51 -22.79 0.98
C ARG A 79 -9.74 -23.51 1.58
N PRO A 80 -10.77 -23.80 0.77
CA PRO A 80 -11.92 -24.58 1.23
C PRO A 80 -11.51 -25.89 1.91
N GLY A 81 -12.16 -26.20 3.04
CA GLY A 81 -11.92 -27.42 3.82
C GLY A 81 -10.65 -27.42 4.67
N VAL A 82 -9.81 -26.40 4.59
CA VAL A 82 -8.59 -26.31 5.42
C VAL A 82 -8.95 -25.86 6.84
N PRO A 83 -8.57 -26.62 7.89
CA PRO A 83 -8.81 -26.26 9.28
C PRO A 83 -8.23 -24.87 9.62
N GLN A 84 -8.97 -24.10 10.41
CA GLN A 84 -8.59 -22.76 10.82
C GLN A 84 -8.52 -22.70 12.35
N ASP A 85 -7.34 -22.46 12.88
CA ASP A 85 -7.15 -22.15 14.31
C ASP A 85 -6.08 -21.08 14.43
N TYR A 86 -6.55 -19.86 14.73
CA TYR A 86 -5.64 -18.72 14.89
C TYR A 86 -6.19 -17.73 15.92
N THR A 87 -5.26 -16.99 16.55
CA THR A 87 -5.55 -16.07 17.63
C THR A 87 -4.80 -14.75 17.39
N PHE A 88 -5.48 -13.63 17.64
CA PHE A 88 -4.89 -12.30 17.75
C PHE A 88 -5.05 -11.77 19.17
N ARG A 89 -4.08 -11.01 19.68
CA ARG A 89 -4.08 -10.48 21.04
C ARG A 89 -3.96 -8.96 21.04
N SER A 90 -4.62 -8.31 22.01
CA SER A 90 -4.53 -6.85 22.19
C SER A 90 -3.16 -6.42 22.72
N SER A 91 -2.48 -7.27 23.50
CA SER A 91 -1.10 -7.04 23.93
C SER A 91 -0.14 -6.75 22.80
N ASP A 92 -0.38 -7.36 21.64
CA ASP A 92 0.44 -7.20 20.42
C ASP A 92 -0.01 -6.01 19.56
N LYS A 93 -1.03 -5.25 20.00
CA LYS A 93 -1.67 -4.16 19.23
C LYS A 93 -2.11 -4.64 17.84
N ALA A 94 -2.64 -5.87 17.79
CA ALA A 94 -2.95 -6.54 16.54
C ALA A 94 -4.03 -5.81 15.75
N GLU A 95 -3.75 -5.57 14.48
CA GLU A 95 -4.69 -5.12 13.47
C GLU A 95 -4.58 -6.03 12.26
N TYR A 96 -5.72 -6.55 11.81
CA TYR A 96 -5.76 -7.43 10.65
C TYR A 96 -7.00 -7.22 9.81
N PHE A 97 -6.86 -7.49 8.53
CA PHE A 97 -7.92 -7.52 7.53
C PHE A 97 -8.17 -8.94 7.09
N TRP A 98 -9.40 -9.21 6.67
CA TRP A 98 -9.76 -10.49 6.13
C TRP A 98 -10.79 -10.34 5.01
N CYS A 99 -10.79 -11.28 4.08
CA CYS A 99 -11.73 -11.35 2.96
C CYS A 99 -12.12 -12.81 2.72
N HIS A 100 -13.42 -13.07 2.63
CA HIS A 100 -13.98 -14.34 2.19
C HIS A 100 -14.42 -14.23 0.74
N PHE A 101 -14.11 -15.24 -0.06
CA PHE A 101 -14.44 -15.25 -1.47
C PHE A 101 -14.57 -16.68 -2.00
N THR A 102 -15.29 -16.84 -3.12
CA THR A 102 -15.55 -18.10 -3.80
C THR A 102 -15.69 -17.86 -5.30
N GLY A 103 -15.73 -18.90 -6.10
CA GLY A 103 -15.95 -18.81 -7.54
C GLY A 103 -15.20 -19.88 -8.32
N SER A 104 -15.62 -20.09 -9.59
CA SER A 104 -15.03 -21.09 -10.48
C SER A 104 -13.62 -20.75 -10.96
N GLU A 105 -13.21 -19.47 -10.93
CA GLU A 105 -11.91 -19.01 -11.42
C GLU A 105 -10.93 -18.59 -10.30
N VAL A 106 -11.23 -18.90 -9.03
CA VAL A 106 -10.39 -18.48 -7.89
C VAL A 106 -8.99 -19.09 -8.01
N GLU A 107 -8.85 -20.38 -8.25
CA GLU A 107 -7.52 -21.02 -8.37
C GLU A 107 -6.74 -20.49 -9.57
N LYS A 108 -7.42 -20.18 -10.69
CA LYS A 108 -6.81 -19.52 -11.82
C LYS A 108 -6.29 -18.12 -11.44
N LEU A 109 -7.10 -17.33 -10.73
CA LEU A 109 -6.67 -16.01 -10.22
C LEU A 109 -5.42 -16.12 -9.36
N LEU A 110 -5.41 -17.06 -8.41
CA LEU A 110 -4.28 -17.29 -7.51
C LEU A 110 -3.02 -17.69 -8.29
N SER A 111 -3.16 -18.62 -9.25
CA SER A 111 -2.08 -19.07 -10.13
C SER A 111 -1.53 -17.94 -10.98
N ASP A 112 -2.40 -17.15 -11.64
CA ASP A 112 -2.03 -15.97 -12.45
C ASP A 112 -1.26 -14.92 -11.62
N CYS A 113 -1.62 -14.81 -10.34
CA CYS A 113 -0.93 -13.94 -9.36
C CYS A 113 0.30 -14.62 -8.72
N ARG A 114 0.72 -15.81 -9.16
CA ARG A 114 1.85 -16.58 -8.62
C ARG A 114 1.70 -16.93 -7.12
N ILE A 115 0.47 -17.06 -6.65
CA ILE A 115 0.16 -17.55 -5.31
C ILE A 115 0.07 -19.08 -5.40
N ALA A 116 1.13 -19.77 -4.98
CA ALA A 116 1.28 -21.22 -5.17
C ALA A 116 0.20 -22.02 -4.44
N GLU A 117 -0.27 -23.11 -5.07
CA GLU A 117 -1.37 -23.97 -4.59
C GLU A 117 -1.11 -24.58 -3.20
N ASN A 118 0.14 -24.92 -2.91
CA ASN A 118 0.55 -25.61 -1.68
C ASN A 118 1.11 -24.68 -0.59
N ARG A 119 1.04 -23.37 -0.77
CA ARG A 119 1.43 -22.41 0.27
C ARG A 119 0.21 -21.73 0.86
N MET A 120 0.19 -21.70 2.20
CA MET A 120 -0.83 -21.00 2.97
C MET A 120 -0.34 -19.62 3.42
N VAL A 121 0.94 -19.46 3.73
CA VAL A 121 1.52 -18.25 4.33
C VAL A 121 2.43 -17.55 3.33
N PHE A 122 2.26 -16.24 3.21
CA PHE A 122 3.02 -15.39 2.27
C PHE A 122 3.52 -14.13 2.96
N SER A 123 4.72 -13.68 2.62
CA SER A 123 5.10 -12.29 2.80
C SER A 123 4.36 -11.45 1.75
N ALA A 124 3.61 -10.45 2.21
CA ALA A 124 2.85 -9.54 1.38
C ALA A 124 3.41 -8.11 1.43
N GLY A 125 4.32 -7.84 2.39
CA GLY A 125 4.84 -6.50 2.65
C GLY A 125 3.87 -5.61 3.43
N THR A 126 4.30 -4.38 3.68
CA THR A 126 3.60 -3.42 4.57
C THR A 126 3.05 -2.20 3.82
N SER A 127 2.78 -2.31 2.52
CA SER A 127 2.24 -1.20 1.73
C SER A 127 0.87 -0.76 2.25
N SER A 128 0.64 0.56 2.30
CA SER A 128 -0.66 1.17 2.61
C SER A 128 -1.76 0.76 1.61
N ASP A 129 -1.37 0.31 0.40
CA ASP A 129 -2.30 -0.12 -0.64
C ASP A 129 -3.13 -1.32 -0.20
N PHE A 130 -2.57 -2.24 0.60
CA PHE A 130 -3.32 -3.36 1.17
C PHE A 130 -4.48 -2.88 2.03
N GLN A 131 -4.20 -1.98 2.98
CA GLN A 131 -5.23 -1.44 3.86
C GLN A 131 -6.29 -0.69 3.07
N TRP A 132 -5.86 0.13 2.10
CA TRP A 132 -6.77 0.87 1.24
C TRP A 132 -7.71 -0.04 0.45
N LEU A 133 -7.19 -1.10 -0.19
CA LEU A 133 -7.98 -2.06 -0.97
C LEU A 133 -9.01 -2.79 -0.10
N PHE A 134 -8.62 -3.25 1.10
CA PHE A 134 -9.56 -3.87 2.02
C PHE A 134 -10.67 -2.90 2.46
N LEU A 135 -10.32 -1.65 2.82
CA LEU A 135 -11.30 -0.64 3.22
C LEU A 135 -12.24 -0.26 2.07
N GLN A 136 -11.76 -0.21 0.83
CA GLN A 136 -12.63 -0.03 -0.34
C GLN A 136 -13.60 -1.19 -0.48
N MET A 137 -13.14 -2.44 -0.38
CA MET A 137 -14.03 -3.60 -0.45
C MET A 137 -15.08 -3.58 0.67
N VAL A 138 -14.74 -3.18 1.90
CA VAL A 138 -15.71 -3.02 2.99
C VAL A 138 -16.79 -1.99 2.62
N ARG A 139 -16.39 -0.82 2.14
CA ARG A 139 -17.33 0.26 1.74
C ARG A 139 -18.26 -0.15 0.62
N GLU A 140 -17.73 -0.79 -0.42
CA GLU A 140 -18.51 -1.26 -1.56
C GLU A 140 -19.55 -2.31 -1.13
N LEU A 141 -19.12 -3.29 -0.31
CA LEU A 141 -20.03 -4.34 0.17
C LEU A 141 -21.06 -3.82 1.18
N GLN A 142 -20.75 -2.76 1.94
CA GLN A 142 -21.73 -2.07 2.81
C GLN A 142 -22.75 -1.26 2.00
N ALA A 143 -22.29 -0.52 0.99
CA ALA A 143 -23.12 0.40 0.23
C ALA A 143 -23.93 -0.28 -0.87
N LYS A 144 -23.45 -1.37 -1.45
CA LYS A 144 -24.07 -2.16 -2.54
C LYS A 144 -24.59 -1.28 -3.69
N ARG A 145 -23.78 -0.28 -4.09
CA ARG A 145 -24.11 0.61 -5.21
C ARG A 145 -24.02 -0.15 -6.53
N GLN A 146 -24.61 0.41 -7.58
CA GLN A 146 -24.51 -0.18 -8.92
C GLN A 146 -23.06 -0.46 -9.29
N GLY A 147 -22.75 -1.70 -9.71
CA GLY A 147 -21.40 -2.13 -10.08
C GLY A 147 -20.48 -2.53 -8.91
N TYR A 148 -20.96 -2.55 -7.65
CA TYR A 148 -20.17 -2.88 -6.48
C TYR A 148 -19.47 -4.26 -6.59
N GLU A 149 -20.13 -5.26 -7.17
CA GLU A 149 -19.56 -6.60 -7.34
C GLU A 149 -18.31 -6.59 -8.21
N GLU A 150 -18.32 -5.81 -9.29
CA GLU A 150 -17.17 -5.70 -10.18
C GLU A 150 -16.03 -4.93 -9.50
N ILE A 151 -16.33 -3.87 -8.76
CA ILE A 151 -15.33 -3.15 -7.95
C ILE A 151 -14.70 -4.07 -6.91
N LEU A 152 -15.48 -4.93 -6.25
CA LEU A 152 -14.97 -5.94 -5.32
C LEU A 152 -14.01 -6.92 -6.01
N ARG A 153 -14.37 -7.45 -7.19
CA ARG A 153 -13.53 -8.35 -8.00
C ARG A 153 -12.21 -7.70 -8.39
N LEU A 154 -12.27 -6.45 -8.87
CA LEU A 154 -11.08 -5.68 -9.26
C LEU A 154 -10.15 -5.44 -8.06
N ASN A 155 -10.70 -5.08 -6.90
CA ASN A 155 -9.91 -4.85 -5.68
C ASN A 155 -9.26 -6.13 -5.17
N LEU A 156 -9.96 -7.26 -5.15
CA LEU A 156 -9.38 -8.55 -4.76
C LEU A 156 -8.30 -9.00 -5.75
N ARG A 157 -8.54 -8.85 -7.06
CA ARG A 157 -7.54 -9.13 -8.09
C ARG A 157 -6.29 -8.27 -7.92
N HIS A 158 -6.47 -6.98 -7.66
CA HIS A 158 -5.35 -6.06 -7.39
C HIS A 158 -4.57 -6.49 -6.15
N LEU A 159 -5.26 -6.85 -5.06
CA LEU A 159 -4.64 -7.36 -3.84
C LEU A 159 -3.77 -8.61 -4.11
N CYS A 160 -4.30 -9.59 -4.85
CA CYS A 160 -3.56 -10.80 -5.23
C CYS A 160 -2.33 -10.48 -6.10
N LEU A 161 -2.44 -9.54 -7.04
CA LEU A 161 -1.32 -9.09 -7.87
C LEU A 161 -0.21 -8.44 -7.04
N LEU A 162 -0.56 -7.62 -6.04
CA LEU A 162 0.43 -7.01 -5.13
C LEU A 162 1.16 -8.08 -4.30
N ILE A 163 0.43 -9.08 -3.77
CA ILE A 163 1.04 -10.22 -3.05
C ILE A 163 2.02 -10.97 -3.98
N GLY A 164 1.59 -11.30 -5.18
CA GLY A 164 2.43 -12.02 -6.16
C GLY A 164 3.66 -11.23 -6.57
N ARG A 165 3.53 -9.93 -6.77
CA ARG A 165 4.65 -9.01 -7.08
C ARG A 165 5.65 -8.99 -5.93
N HIS A 166 5.20 -8.75 -4.71
CA HIS A 166 6.06 -8.71 -3.52
C HIS A 166 6.86 -10.00 -3.35
N ARG A 167 6.24 -11.16 -3.55
CA ARG A 167 6.90 -12.46 -3.51
C ARG A 167 7.98 -12.65 -4.59
N THR A 168 7.73 -12.14 -5.79
CA THR A 168 8.72 -12.20 -6.87
C THR A 168 9.91 -11.29 -6.56
N GLU A 169 9.62 -10.16 -5.95
CA GLU A 169 10.58 -9.13 -5.59
C GLU A 169 11.44 -9.50 -4.37
N GLU A 170 10.92 -10.21 -3.37
CA GLU A 170 11.69 -10.68 -2.20
C GLU A 170 12.89 -11.56 -2.57
N HIS A 171 12.89 -12.19 -3.73
CA HIS A 171 13.95 -13.11 -4.16
C HIS A 171 15.07 -12.45 -4.97
N THR A 172 14.98 -11.14 -5.23
CA THR A 172 16.02 -10.43 -5.98
C THR A 172 16.58 -9.27 -5.15
N ALA A 173 17.92 -9.13 -5.12
CA ALA A 173 18.58 -7.98 -4.49
C ALA A 173 18.07 -6.65 -5.08
N ASP A 174 17.71 -6.66 -6.36
CA ASP A 174 17.17 -5.51 -7.10
C ASP A 174 15.80 -5.02 -6.55
N ALA A 175 14.98 -5.91 -6.04
CA ALA A 175 13.67 -5.55 -5.51
C ALA A 175 13.73 -4.84 -4.16
N LYS A 176 14.66 -5.25 -3.29
CA LYS A 176 14.90 -4.52 -2.04
C LYS A 176 15.37 -3.10 -2.35
N ILE A 177 16.25 -2.97 -3.35
CA ILE A 177 16.72 -1.67 -3.84
C ILE A 177 15.54 -0.83 -4.35
N LEU A 178 14.67 -1.41 -5.18
CA LEU A 178 13.51 -0.72 -5.74
C LEU A 178 12.55 -0.26 -4.64
N GLY A 179 12.26 -1.08 -3.64
CA GLY A 179 11.41 -0.73 -2.49
C GLY A 179 11.95 0.44 -1.67
N GLU A 180 13.27 0.50 -1.45
CA GLU A 180 13.93 1.63 -0.79
C GLU A 180 13.82 2.92 -1.63
N ILE A 181 13.99 2.82 -2.94
CA ILE A 181 13.86 3.96 -3.84
C ILE A 181 12.41 4.45 -3.92
N GLU A 182 11.42 3.57 -4.00
CA GLU A 182 10.00 3.94 -3.94
C GLU A 182 9.64 4.64 -2.64
N SER A 183 10.19 4.20 -1.52
CA SER A 183 10.02 4.84 -0.22
C SER A 183 10.61 6.25 -0.21
N ALA A 184 11.80 6.43 -0.80
CA ALA A 184 12.42 7.74 -0.98
C ALA A 184 11.58 8.66 -1.88
N VAL A 185 11.03 8.14 -2.98
CA VAL A 185 10.14 8.88 -3.88
C VAL A 185 8.89 9.35 -3.14
N ARG A 186 8.23 8.48 -2.35
CA ARG A 186 7.07 8.86 -1.52
C ARG A 186 7.44 9.96 -0.51
N PHE A 187 8.55 9.81 0.19
CA PHE A 187 9.04 10.80 1.15
C PHE A 187 9.32 12.16 0.47
N PHE A 188 10.01 12.16 -0.68
CA PHE A 188 10.31 13.40 -1.40
C PHE A 188 9.04 14.10 -1.90
N ASN A 189 8.06 13.35 -2.40
CA ASN A 189 6.77 13.92 -2.80
C ASN A 189 5.99 14.54 -1.62
N ALA A 190 6.08 13.94 -0.43
CA ALA A 190 5.40 14.44 0.76
C ALA A 190 6.14 15.61 1.42
N CYS A 191 7.48 15.69 1.30
CA CYS A 191 8.32 16.59 2.09
C CYS A 191 9.19 17.54 1.25
N TYR A 192 8.99 17.65 -0.07
CA TYR A 192 9.86 18.44 -0.98
C TYR A 192 10.04 19.92 -0.54
N TYR A 193 9.05 20.49 0.12
CA TYR A 193 9.08 21.88 0.59
C TYR A 193 9.90 22.08 1.87
N HIS A 194 10.25 21.02 2.60
CA HIS A 194 11.13 21.09 3.75
C HIS A 194 12.61 21.09 3.33
N ASN A 195 13.42 21.72 4.17
CA ASN A 195 14.87 21.65 4.02
C ASN A 195 15.35 20.36 4.72
N PHE A 196 15.75 19.34 3.96
CA PHE A 196 16.33 18.10 4.48
C PHE A 196 17.60 17.73 3.71
N ASP A 197 18.52 17.06 4.39
CA ASP A 197 19.75 16.57 3.79
C ASP A 197 19.55 15.16 3.22
N ILE A 198 19.71 15.02 1.90
CA ILE A 198 19.63 13.73 1.19
C ILE A 198 20.65 12.72 1.72
N LYS A 199 21.84 13.19 2.16
CA LYS A 199 22.87 12.31 2.72
C LYS A 199 22.43 11.76 4.08
N GLU A 200 21.79 12.61 4.88
CA GLU A 200 21.25 12.21 6.17
C GLU A 200 20.06 11.27 6.00
N TYR A 201 19.16 11.54 5.06
CA TYR A 201 18.11 10.60 4.68
C TYR A 201 18.67 9.20 4.36
N ALA A 202 19.69 9.13 3.49
CA ALA A 202 20.29 7.85 3.14
C ALA A 202 20.85 7.12 4.37
N LYS A 203 21.55 7.82 5.27
CA LYS A 203 22.12 7.22 6.51
C LYS A 203 21.01 6.71 7.45
N GLN A 204 19.93 7.48 7.66
CA GLN A 204 18.80 7.07 8.49
C GLN A 204 18.13 5.79 7.98
N HIS A 205 18.22 5.52 6.68
CA HIS A 205 17.74 4.30 6.04
C HIS A 205 18.85 3.25 5.81
N TRP A 206 19.96 3.34 6.56
CA TRP A 206 21.08 2.37 6.51
C TRP A 206 21.74 2.25 5.14
N MET A 207 21.67 3.31 4.31
CA MET A 207 22.28 3.37 2.99
C MET A 207 23.48 4.32 2.97
N THR A 208 24.51 3.98 2.18
CA THR A 208 25.55 4.99 1.89
C THR A 208 25.01 6.02 0.91
N PRO A 209 25.38 7.32 1.05
CA PRO A 209 24.90 8.38 0.14
C PRO A 209 25.23 8.11 -1.33
N HIS A 210 26.36 7.48 -1.60
CA HIS A 210 26.78 7.14 -2.97
C HIS A 210 25.90 6.04 -3.56
N TRP A 211 25.70 4.95 -2.83
CA TRP A 211 24.82 3.85 -3.22
C TRP A 211 23.40 4.34 -3.47
N PHE A 212 22.85 5.15 -2.56
CA PHE A 212 21.52 5.73 -2.70
C PHE A 212 21.39 6.58 -3.97
N ALA A 213 22.32 7.52 -4.20
CA ALA A 213 22.29 8.39 -5.37
C ALA A 213 22.38 7.61 -6.70
N GLN A 214 23.19 6.57 -6.75
CA GLN A 214 23.37 5.72 -7.93
C GLN A 214 22.08 4.94 -8.24
N ASN A 215 21.52 4.21 -7.24
CA ASN A 215 20.33 3.39 -7.43
C ASN A 215 19.07 4.24 -7.65
N PHE A 216 18.97 5.39 -6.98
CA PHE A 216 17.88 6.35 -7.23
C PHE A 216 17.91 6.85 -8.68
N LYS A 217 19.08 7.21 -9.19
CA LYS A 217 19.22 7.64 -10.59
C LYS A 217 18.93 6.52 -11.58
N GLN A 218 19.34 5.29 -11.27
CA GLN A 218 19.04 4.13 -12.10
C GLN A 218 17.53 3.86 -12.18
N ALA A 219 16.80 3.97 -11.06
CA ALA A 219 15.38 3.70 -11.00
C ALA A 219 14.50 4.84 -11.54
N THR A 220 14.90 6.11 -11.32
CA THR A 220 14.08 7.28 -11.66
C THR A 220 14.56 8.06 -12.88
N GLY A 221 15.73 7.74 -13.41
CA GLY A 221 16.40 8.45 -14.51
C GLY A 221 17.14 9.72 -14.10
N VAL A 222 16.92 10.25 -12.88
CA VAL A 222 17.50 11.51 -12.39
C VAL A 222 18.08 11.35 -10.98
N SER A 223 19.05 12.22 -10.61
CA SER A 223 19.56 12.18 -9.25
C SER A 223 18.52 12.63 -8.22
N PRO A 224 18.63 12.22 -6.92
CA PRO A 224 17.71 12.65 -5.87
C PRO A 224 17.56 14.17 -5.79
N LYS A 225 18.66 14.91 -5.93
CA LYS A 225 18.66 16.38 -5.92
C LYS A 225 17.88 16.97 -7.11
N GLN A 226 18.09 16.41 -8.30
CA GLN A 226 17.36 16.84 -9.52
C GLN A 226 15.88 16.54 -9.41
N TYR A 227 15.52 15.40 -8.81
CA TYR A 227 14.13 15.01 -8.57
C TYR A 227 13.41 16.01 -7.66
N ILE A 228 14.02 16.38 -6.51
CA ILE A 228 13.46 17.36 -5.58
C ILE A 228 13.34 18.74 -6.23
N ILE A 229 14.35 19.17 -7.01
CA ILE A 229 14.29 20.44 -7.75
C ILE A 229 13.11 20.41 -8.74
N ALA A 230 12.92 19.33 -9.47
CA ALA A 230 11.80 19.20 -10.42
C ALA A 230 10.44 19.28 -9.71
N LEU A 231 10.27 18.61 -8.55
CA LEU A 231 9.06 18.71 -7.72
C LEU A 231 8.79 20.15 -7.28
N ARG A 232 9.81 20.84 -6.75
CA ARG A 232 9.69 22.23 -6.31
C ARG A 232 9.31 23.17 -7.46
N MET A 233 9.91 22.97 -8.63
CA MET A 233 9.61 23.78 -9.82
C MET A 233 8.22 23.52 -10.37
N ALA A 234 7.76 22.26 -10.39
CA ALA A 234 6.40 21.92 -10.80
C ALA A 234 5.36 22.59 -9.88
N ASN A 235 5.57 22.51 -8.57
CA ASN A 235 4.68 23.15 -7.60
C ASN A 235 4.77 24.70 -7.66
N ALA A 236 5.95 25.27 -7.88
CA ALA A 236 6.10 26.71 -8.09
C ALA A 236 5.30 27.20 -9.31
N LYS A 237 5.37 26.48 -10.43
CA LYS A 237 4.58 26.77 -11.63
C LYS A 237 3.08 26.73 -11.32
N HIS A 238 2.63 25.71 -10.59
CA HIS A 238 1.23 25.58 -10.18
C HIS A 238 0.77 26.76 -9.32
N LEU A 239 1.58 27.19 -8.33
CA LEU A 239 1.27 28.35 -7.49
C LEU A 239 1.28 29.66 -8.28
N LEU A 240 2.23 29.85 -9.21
CA LEU A 240 2.30 31.02 -10.09
C LEU A 240 1.06 31.15 -10.97
N ASP A 241 0.51 30.03 -11.42
CA ASP A 241 -0.67 29.98 -12.31
C ASP A 241 -2.00 30.16 -11.55
N ASN A 242 -2.06 29.75 -10.25
CA ASN A 242 -3.33 29.63 -9.55
C ASN A 242 -3.47 30.52 -8.31
N THR A 243 -2.44 31.27 -7.93
CA THR A 243 -2.49 32.15 -6.75
C THR A 243 -2.01 33.57 -7.07
N SER A 244 -2.36 34.52 -6.21
CA SER A 244 -1.85 35.90 -6.23
C SER A 244 -0.65 36.10 -5.29
N ASP A 245 -0.10 35.03 -4.70
CA ASP A 245 1.01 35.08 -3.77
C ASP A 245 2.23 35.79 -4.39
N THR A 246 2.98 36.51 -3.60
CA THR A 246 4.22 37.13 -4.06
C THR A 246 5.25 36.05 -4.44
N ILE A 247 6.18 36.38 -5.31
CA ILE A 247 7.25 35.47 -5.72
C ILE A 247 8.06 34.97 -4.51
N ALA A 248 8.26 35.83 -3.50
CA ALA A 248 8.94 35.46 -2.26
C ALA A 248 8.13 34.42 -1.44
N GLN A 249 6.81 34.61 -1.35
CA GLN A 249 5.92 33.62 -0.67
C GLN A 249 5.93 32.30 -1.40
N ILE A 250 5.84 32.28 -2.73
CA ILE A 250 5.91 31.06 -3.53
C ILE A 250 7.27 30.37 -3.36
N ALA A 251 8.39 31.12 -3.40
CA ALA A 251 9.71 30.56 -3.16
C ALA A 251 9.79 29.87 -1.79
N ALA A 252 9.30 30.51 -0.74
CA ALA A 252 9.25 29.94 0.61
C ALA A 252 8.34 28.71 0.67
N ALA A 253 7.15 28.77 0.06
CA ALA A 253 6.18 27.67 0.04
C ALA A 253 6.71 26.40 -0.64
N VAL A 254 7.60 26.54 -1.63
CA VAL A 254 8.24 25.41 -2.30
C VAL A 254 9.63 25.05 -1.74
N GLY A 255 10.01 25.62 -0.59
CA GLY A 255 11.21 25.26 0.16
C GLY A 255 12.49 26.02 -0.23
N TYR A 256 12.38 27.25 -0.73
CA TYR A 256 13.53 28.13 -0.97
C TYR A 256 13.48 29.37 -0.07
N GLU A 257 14.35 29.43 0.93
CA GLU A 257 14.51 30.60 1.80
C GLU A 257 15.17 31.79 1.06
N ASN A 258 16.07 31.47 0.10
CA ASN A 258 16.77 32.49 -0.70
C ASN A 258 16.04 32.73 -2.03
N THR A 259 15.22 33.78 -2.08
CA THR A 259 14.45 34.19 -3.27
C THR A 259 15.31 34.47 -4.51
N PRO A 260 16.46 35.18 -4.44
CA PRO A 260 17.39 35.33 -5.58
C PRO A 260 17.91 33.99 -6.14
N TYR A 261 18.19 33.02 -5.28
CA TYR A 261 18.57 31.67 -5.72
C TYR A 261 17.42 30.97 -6.44
N PHE A 262 16.20 31.06 -5.90
CA PHE A 262 14.99 30.54 -6.55
C PHE A 262 14.79 31.13 -7.93
N HIS A 263 14.92 32.44 -8.10
CA HIS A 263 14.81 33.12 -9.40
C HIS A 263 15.78 32.57 -10.44
N ARG A 264 17.06 32.42 -10.08
CA ARG A 264 18.09 31.87 -10.99
C ARG A 264 17.77 30.42 -11.37
N LEU A 265 17.35 29.61 -10.40
CA LEU A 265 17.04 28.21 -10.62
C LEU A 265 15.78 28.04 -11.47
N PHE A 266 14.73 28.82 -11.20
CA PHE A 266 13.49 28.82 -11.96
C PHE A 266 13.74 29.23 -13.43
N HIS A 267 14.50 30.32 -13.64
CA HIS A 267 14.89 30.72 -15.00
C HIS A 267 15.71 29.67 -15.72
N LYS A 268 16.65 29.01 -15.03
CA LYS A 268 17.43 27.91 -15.61
C LYS A 268 16.55 26.73 -16.06
N GLN A 269 15.47 26.44 -15.32
CA GLN A 269 14.58 25.30 -15.60
C GLN A 269 13.48 25.62 -16.61
N THR A 270 13.08 26.87 -16.76
CA THR A 270 11.91 27.26 -17.56
C THR A 270 12.23 28.20 -18.72
N GLY A 271 13.42 28.79 -18.74
CA GLY A 271 13.80 29.84 -19.68
C GLY A 271 13.20 31.24 -19.37
N MET A 272 12.38 31.34 -18.31
CA MET A 272 11.65 32.55 -17.92
C MET A 272 11.89 32.89 -16.45
N THR A 273 11.82 34.15 -16.07
CA THR A 273 11.72 34.51 -14.66
C THR A 273 10.34 34.10 -14.09
N PRO A 274 10.20 33.91 -12.77
CA PRO A 274 8.89 33.61 -12.17
C PRO A 274 7.80 34.65 -12.52
N LEU A 275 8.16 35.91 -12.64
CA LEU A 275 7.24 37.00 -12.97
C LEU A 275 6.80 36.94 -14.43
N GLU A 276 7.71 36.73 -15.37
CA GLU A 276 7.41 36.52 -16.80
C GLU A 276 6.54 35.27 -16.97
N TYR A 277 6.84 34.20 -16.25
CA TYR A 277 6.06 32.98 -16.27
C TYR A 277 4.60 33.19 -15.84
N ARG A 278 4.38 33.98 -14.78
CA ARG A 278 3.04 34.35 -14.29
C ARG A 278 2.22 35.11 -15.32
N HIS A 279 2.87 36.04 -16.06
CA HIS A 279 2.21 36.94 -17.01
C HIS A 279 2.18 36.40 -18.45
N ARG A 280 2.69 35.17 -18.71
CA ARG A 280 2.67 34.59 -20.04
C ARG A 280 1.23 34.37 -20.53
N PRO A 281 0.99 34.47 -21.84
CA PRO A 281 -0.30 34.05 -22.42
C PRO A 281 -0.60 32.60 -22.05
N ARG A 282 -1.75 32.36 -21.46
CA ARG A 282 -2.22 30.98 -21.23
C ARG A 282 -2.67 30.41 -22.57
N GLN A 283 -2.05 29.33 -23.01
CA GLN A 283 -2.47 28.56 -24.17
C GLN A 283 -3.70 27.74 -23.84
#